data_16a35d5c9d054980f4e8dddb750b0942
#
_entry.id   16a35d5c9d054980f4e8dddb750b0942
#
_cell.length_a   1.000
_cell.length_b   1.000
_cell.length_c   1.000
_cell.angle_alpha   90.00
_cell.angle_beta   90.00
_cell.angle_gamma   90.00
#
_symmetry.space_group_name_H-M   'P 1'
#
loop_
_entity.id
_entity.type
_entity.pdbx_description
1 polymer ?
#
loop_
_entity_poly.entity_id
_entity_poly.type
_entity_poly.pdbx_seq_one_letter_code
_entity_poly.pdbx_strand_id
1 'polypeptide(L)'
;MAPGRPDGQLSFALPLALWYVALVVYASLYPFHGWRDQNVSPWDYLWAPWPRYWTLNDVLANLAGYAPLGFLITWAAWRRGARALAWLAGALLPAVLSLGLEGAQSYLPQRVPSNVDWLLNTGGALLGAALAMGLGHGGAIARWSDFRQRVFVPNSRGAMVLLALWPPALLYPSSLPFGLGQVWQRVEVWLGEALADTPFAAWLPAEPPALSELSALGTAVCVAFSLLVPCLLGYAVLATLRQRVWYWLFFCVGAFGVGGVSAGLTYGPAHAWAWLAPQVVAGGVAAAVLLLLCLGLPRRTCAVLMLLALAFSLGLLNQTPDSPYLDQSLQLWEQSRYSHFHGLSQWLGWLWPYLTLAYGVALASRRDRPH
;
A
#
# COMPACT_ATOMS: atom_id res chain seq x y z
N MET A 1 -7.60 -19.45 -41.32
CA MET A 1 -8.14 -19.23 -39.97
C MET A 1 -7.28 -18.22 -39.27
N ALA A 2 -7.75 -16.98 -39.08
CA ALA A 2 -7.04 -15.97 -38.32
C ALA A 2 -7.10 -16.33 -36.82
N PRO A 3 -6.01 -16.22 -36.05
CA PRO A 3 -6.07 -16.48 -34.62
C PRO A 3 -6.96 -15.46 -33.97
N GLY A 4 -8.00 -15.93 -33.26
CA GLY A 4 -8.97 -15.12 -32.55
C GLY A 4 -8.27 -14.10 -31.66
N ARG A 5 -8.74 -12.86 -31.71
CA ARG A 5 -8.36 -11.80 -30.76
C ARG A 5 -8.58 -12.34 -29.35
N PRO A 6 -7.58 -12.30 -28.47
CA PRO A 6 -7.80 -12.66 -27.09
C PRO A 6 -8.78 -11.63 -26.51
N ASP A 7 -9.87 -12.17 -25.99
CA ASP A 7 -10.94 -11.44 -25.31
C ASP A 7 -10.40 -10.33 -24.44
N GLY A 8 -11.11 -9.19 -24.45
CA GLY A 8 -10.74 -7.95 -23.78
C GLY A 8 -10.63 -8.04 -22.24
N GLN A 9 -9.71 -8.86 -21.77
CA GLN A 9 -9.32 -8.87 -20.37
C GLN A 9 -8.62 -7.56 -20.07
N LEU A 10 -9.35 -6.64 -19.43
CA LEU A 10 -8.81 -5.39 -18.94
C LEU A 10 -7.47 -5.65 -18.24
N SER A 11 -6.41 -5.07 -18.78
CA SER A 11 -5.08 -5.19 -18.20
C SER A 11 -5.05 -4.49 -16.84
N PHE A 12 -4.54 -5.17 -15.81
CA PHE A 12 -4.31 -4.54 -14.50
C PHE A 12 -3.35 -3.38 -14.52
N ALA A 13 -2.44 -3.41 -15.48
CA ALA A 13 -1.35 -2.46 -15.54
C ALA A 13 -1.87 -1.02 -15.65
N LEU A 14 -2.98 -0.79 -16.35
CA LEU A 14 -3.51 0.57 -16.48
C LEU A 14 -4.12 1.11 -15.16
N PRO A 15 -5.05 0.41 -14.49
CA PRO A 15 -5.52 0.85 -13.18
C PRO A 15 -4.38 1.02 -12.16
N LEU A 16 -3.41 0.10 -12.17
CA LEU A 16 -2.27 0.18 -11.28
C LEU A 16 -1.36 1.37 -11.62
N ALA A 17 -1.16 1.66 -12.91
CA ALA A 17 -0.43 2.85 -13.35
C ALA A 17 -1.12 4.14 -12.89
N LEU A 18 -2.45 4.22 -13.00
CA LEU A 18 -3.20 5.40 -12.55
C LEU A 18 -3.10 5.60 -11.03
N TRP A 19 -3.20 4.51 -10.27
CA TRP A 19 -2.96 4.55 -8.82
C TRP A 19 -1.53 4.99 -8.51
N TYR A 20 -0.57 4.49 -9.25
CA TYR A 20 0.84 4.84 -9.05
C TYR A 20 1.11 6.31 -9.43
N VAL A 21 0.43 6.85 -10.45
CA VAL A 21 0.46 8.30 -10.77
C VAL A 21 -0.04 9.11 -9.59
N ALA A 22 -1.21 8.76 -9.02
CA ALA A 22 -1.75 9.44 -7.86
C ALA A 22 -0.77 9.41 -6.67
N LEU A 23 -0.08 8.30 -6.48
CA LEU A 23 0.95 8.08 -5.50
C LEU A 23 2.16 9.00 -5.71
N VAL A 24 2.66 9.08 -6.94
CA VAL A 24 3.78 9.97 -7.31
C VAL A 24 3.40 11.44 -7.11
N VAL A 25 2.20 11.85 -7.55
CA VAL A 25 1.67 13.21 -7.34
C VAL A 25 1.60 13.53 -5.85
N TYR A 26 1.05 12.60 -5.07
CA TYR A 26 0.98 12.76 -3.62
C TYR A 26 2.36 12.95 -3.00
N ALA A 27 3.31 12.05 -3.27
CA ALA A 27 4.67 12.11 -2.72
C ALA A 27 5.42 13.38 -3.13
N SER A 28 5.19 13.86 -4.34
CA SER A 28 5.86 15.05 -4.88
C SER A 28 5.31 16.36 -4.32
N LEU A 29 4.00 16.44 -4.09
CA LEU A 29 3.32 17.70 -3.72
C LEU A 29 2.86 17.77 -2.26
N TYR A 30 3.00 16.67 -1.49
CA TYR A 30 2.70 16.68 -0.07
C TYR A 30 3.52 17.77 0.66
N PRO A 31 2.93 18.54 1.58
CA PRO A 31 1.64 18.39 2.25
C PRO A 31 0.44 19.14 1.62
N PHE A 32 0.51 19.56 0.40
CA PHE A 32 -0.55 20.25 -0.36
C PHE A 32 -1.01 21.61 0.19
N HIS A 33 -0.30 22.19 1.13
CA HIS A 33 -0.59 23.50 1.71
C HIS A 33 0.60 24.45 1.58
N GLY A 34 0.36 25.74 1.77
CA GLY A 34 1.40 26.77 1.68
C GLY A 34 1.75 27.17 0.25
N TRP A 35 0.89 26.86 -0.71
CA TRP A 35 1.04 27.29 -2.09
C TRP A 35 1.10 28.81 -2.19
N ARG A 36 2.17 29.32 -2.78
CA ARG A 36 2.35 30.74 -3.03
C ARG A 36 3.26 30.98 -4.22
N ASP A 37 3.04 32.09 -4.91
CA ASP A 37 3.97 32.57 -5.90
C ASP A 37 5.27 33.01 -5.21
N GLN A 38 6.38 32.43 -5.64
CA GLN A 38 7.71 32.74 -5.12
C GLN A 38 8.46 33.75 -6.02
N ASN A 39 7.78 34.31 -7.02
CA ASN A 39 8.36 35.18 -8.04
C ASN A 39 9.53 34.53 -8.82
N VAL A 40 9.45 33.21 -8.99
CA VAL A 40 10.40 32.40 -9.77
C VAL A 40 9.62 31.70 -10.88
N SER A 41 10.14 31.68 -12.10
CA SER A 41 9.46 30.95 -13.17
C SER A 41 9.44 29.47 -12.87
N PRO A 42 8.30 28.76 -13.10
CA PRO A 42 8.19 27.33 -12.85
C PRO A 42 9.18 26.47 -13.66
N TRP A 43 9.81 27.05 -14.66
CA TRP A 43 10.74 26.37 -15.57
C TRP A 43 12.20 26.75 -15.37
N ASP A 44 12.50 27.68 -14.44
CA ASP A 44 13.88 28.17 -14.22
C ASP A 44 14.81 27.05 -13.74
N TYR A 45 14.27 26.04 -13.03
CA TYR A 45 15.04 24.89 -12.57
C TYR A 45 15.69 24.08 -13.71
N LEU A 46 15.12 24.10 -14.92
CA LEU A 46 15.68 23.38 -16.08
C LEU A 46 17.06 23.90 -16.48
N TRP A 47 17.29 25.18 -16.28
CA TRP A 47 18.53 25.88 -16.63
C TRP A 47 19.42 26.15 -15.42
N ALA A 48 18.94 25.77 -14.22
CA ALA A 48 19.72 25.96 -13.00
C ALA A 48 21.00 25.10 -13.02
N PRO A 49 22.09 25.59 -12.39
CA PRO A 49 23.29 24.79 -12.24
C PRO A 49 22.98 23.52 -11.44
N TRP A 50 23.70 22.46 -11.73
CA TRP A 50 23.52 21.20 -11.03
C TRP A 50 23.75 21.39 -9.51
N PRO A 51 22.91 20.74 -8.67
CA PRO A 51 23.06 20.82 -7.23
C PRO A 51 24.46 20.36 -6.79
N ARG A 52 25.08 21.12 -5.90
CA ARG A 52 26.43 20.79 -5.39
C ARG A 52 26.43 19.56 -4.49
N TYR A 53 25.29 19.25 -3.88
CA TYR A 53 25.12 18.12 -2.96
C TYR A 53 23.92 17.28 -3.37
N TRP A 54 24.16 16.03 -3.66
CA TRP A 54 23.17 14.98 -3.88
C TRP A 54 23.72 13.67 -3.32
N THR A 55 22.84 12.88 -2.76
CA THR A 55 23.22 11.62 -2.11
C THR A 55 22.83 10.44 -2.98
N LEU A 56 23.49 9.31 -2.77
CA LEU A 56 23.08 8.05 -3.43
C LEU A 56 21.61 7.71 -3.15
N ASN A 57 21.12 8.05 -1.96
CA ASN A 57 19.71 7.83 -1.60
C ASN A 57 18.77 8.69 -2.46
N ASP A 58 19.13 9.94 -2.76
CA ASP A 58 18.32 10.81 -3.63
C ASP A 58 18.25 10.23 -5.04
N VAL A 59 19.39 9.74 -5.56
CA VAL A 59 19.45 9.07 -6.87
C VAL A 59 18.60 7.81 -6.89
N LEU A 60 18.76 6.94 -5.90
CA LEU A 60 18.02 5.68 -5.83
C LEU A 60 16.52 5.91 -5.60
N ALA A 61 16.14 6.89 -4.80
CA ALA A 61 14.74 7.22 -4.55
C ALA A 61 14.03 7.69 -5.83
N ASN A 62 14.63 8.58 -6.61
CA ASN A 62 14.08 9.09 -7.85
C ASN A 62 14.01 7.99 -8.93
N LEU A 63 15.12 7.26 -9.14
CA LEU A 63 15.14 6.14 -10.08
C LEU A 63 14.13 5.05 -9.72
N ALA A 64 14.14 4.58 -8.47
CA ALA A 64 13.24 3.54 -8.00
C ALA A 64 11.78 4.01 -7.92
N GLY A 65 11.55 5.29 -7.64
CA GLY A 65 10.23 5.89 -7.59
C GLY A 65 9.53 5.94 -8.95
N TYR A 66 10.26 6.15 -10.05
CA TYR A 66 9.68 6.26 -11.38
C TYR A 66 9.79 4.99 -12.23
N ALA A 67 10.66 4.04 -11.88
CA ALA A 67 10.79 2.77 -12.59
C ALA A 67 9.48 1.95 -12.62
N PRO A 68 8.71 1.79 -11.52
CA PRO A 68 7.42 1.11 -11.57
C PRO A 68 6.42 1.78 -12.50
N LEU A 69 6.41 3.11 -12.57
CA LEU A 69 5.50 3.85 -13.44
C LEU A 69 5.80 3.59 -14.91
N GLY A 70 7.08 3.73 -15.32
CA GLY A 70 7.53 3.42 -16.67
C GLY A 70 7.22 1.96 -17.06
N PHE A 71 7.45 1.03 -16.13
CA PHE A 71 7.11 -0.38 -16.30
C PHE A 71 5.61 -0.59 -16.55
N LEU A 72 4.76 -0.06 -15.68
CA LEU A 72 3.32 -0.27 -15.74
C LEU A 72 2.68 0.33 -16.99
N ILE A 73 3.10 1.53 -17.39
CA ILE A 73 2.60 2.18 -18.61
C ILE A 73 3.03 1.39 -19.86
N THR A 74 4.32 1.02 -19.95
CA THR A 74 4.83 0.19 -21.05
C THR A 74 4.08 -1.13 -21.12
N TRP A 75 3.91 -1.80 -20.00
CA TRP A 75 3.20 -3.07 -19.90
C TRP A 75 1.73 -2.96 -20.33
N ALA A 76 1.05 -1.88 -19.92
CA ALA A 76 -0.33 -1.62 -20.32
C ALA A 76 -0.47 -1.41 -21.84
N ALA A 77 0.43 -0.64 -22.45
CA ALA A 77 0.45 -0.40 -23.88
C ALA A 77 0.84 -1.66 -24.68
N TRP A 78 1.84 -2.42 -24.19
CA TRP A 78 2.23 -3.70 -24.79
C TRP A 78 1.08 -4.69 -24.88
N ARG A 79 0.31 -4.81 -23.82
CA ARG A 79 -0.87 -5.68 -23.75
C ARG A 79 -1.98 -5.29 -24.73
N ARG A 80 -2.05 -4.04 -25.14
CA ARG A 80 -2.99 -3.53 -26.16
C ARG A 80 -2.51 -3.73 -27.60
N GLY A 81 -1.34 -4.33 -27.79
CA GLY A 81 -0.75 -4.56 -29.11
C GLY A 81 0.08 -3.42 -29.67
N ALA A 82 0.16 -2.29 -28.97
CA ALA A 82 0.92 -1.10 -29.39
C ALA A 82 2.41 -1.23 -29.05
N ARG A 83 3.07 -2.30 -29.49
CA ARG A 83 4.44 -2.63 -29.09
C ARG A 83 5.46 -1.54 -29.38
N ALA A 84 5.40 -0.94 -30.56
CA ALA A 84 6.31 0.13 -30.98
C ALA A 84 6.13 1.41 -30.14
N LEU A 85 4.87 1.72 -29.76
CA LEU A 85 4.54 2.90 -28.96
C LEU A 85 4.64 2.66 -27.46
N ALA A 86 4.68 1.40 -27.04
CA ALA A 86 4.68 1.03 -25.62
C ALA A 86 5.88 1.61 -24.88
N TRP A 87 7.07 1.50 -25.48
CA TRP A 87 8.30 2.05 -24.89
C TRP A 87 8.25 3.57 -24.80
N LEU A 88 7.84 4.23 -25.89
CA LEU A 88 7.70 5.70 -25.93
C LEU A 88 6.71 6.18 -24.86
N ALA A 89 5.56 5.53 -24.73
CA ALA A 89 4.58 5.89 -23.72
C ALA A 89 5.14 5.73 -22.29
N GLY A 90 5.84 4.62 -22.04
CA GLY A 90 6.44 4.35 -20.72
C GLY A 90 7.61 5.26 -20.36
N ALA A 91 8.28 5.84 -21.36
CA ALA A 91 9.36 6.81 -21.16
C ALA A 91 8.82 8.25 -21.06
N LEU A 92 7.98 8.67 -22.02
CA LEU A 92 7.59 10.07 -22.16
C LEU A 92 6.51 10.49 -21.15
N LEU A 93 5.49 9.66 -20.88
CA LEU A 93 4.43 10.05 -19.96
C LEU A 93 4.94 10.30 -18.54
N PRO A 94 5.78 9.43 -17.93
CA PRO A 94 6.38 9.74 -16.65
C PRO A 94 7.33 10.93 -16.67
N ALA A 95 8.08 11.14 -17.76
CA ALA A 95 8.96 12.29 -17.91
C ALA A 95 8.19 13.61 -17.92
N VAL A 96 7.06 13.66 -18.66
CA VAL A 96 6.16 14.82 -18.69
C VAL A 96 5.49 15.03 -17.33
N LEU A 97 5.06 13.96 -16.67
CA LEU A 97 4.51 14.04 -15.30
C LEU A 97 5.55 14.63 -14.35
N SER A 98 6.78 14.11 -14.35
CA SER A 98 7.86 14.63 -13.51
C SER A 98 8.16 16.09 -13.81
N LEU A 99 8.23 16.47 -15.09
CA LEU A 99 8.43 17.86 -15.50
C LEU A 99 7.36 18.79 -14.91
N GLY A 100 6.09 18.39 -15.00
CA GLY A 100 4.98 19.15 -14.45
C GLY A 100 5.00 19.24 -12.92
N LEU A 101 5.40 18.16 -12.26
CA LEU A 101 5.50 18.12 -10.80
C LEU A 101 6.64 18.99 -10.28
N GLU A 102 7.80 18.96 -10.90
CA GLU A 102 8.92 19.86 -10.58
C GLU A 102 8.50 21.34 -10.79
N GLY A 103 7.81 21.64 -11.90
CA GLY A 103 7.25 22.96 -12.12
C GLY A 103 6.22 23.36 -11.07
N ALA A 104 5.38 22.45 -10.60
CA ALA A 104 4.42 22.71 -9.53
C ALA A 104 5.11 22.94 -8.18
N GLN A 105 6.21 22.29 -7.92
CA GLN A 105 7.00 22.44 -6.68
C GLN A 105 7.59 23.86 -6.53
N SER A 106 7.77 24.62 -7.63
CA SER A 106 8.21 26.02 -7.56
C SER A 106 7.23 26.91 -6.78
N TYR A 107 5.99 26.50 -6.61
CA TYR A 107 4.99 27.20 -5.80
C TYR A 107 4.95 26.74 -4.34
N LEU A 108 5.72 25.72 -3.97
CA LEU A 108 5.78 25.17 -2.62
C LEU A 108 7.11 25.60 -1.94
N PRO A 109 7.09 26.50 -0.94
CA PRO A 109 8.31 27.03 -0.32
C PRO A 109 9.21 26.00 0.34
N GLN A 110 8.63 24.85 0.72
CA GLN A 110 9.36 23.74 1.32
C GLN A 110 9.94 22.76 0.28
N ARG A 111 9.79 23.05 -1.01
CA ARG A 111 10.32 22.24 -2.10
C ARG A 111 11.30 23.05 -2.94
N VAL A 112 12.28 22.35 -3.45
CA VAL A 112 13.26 22.95 -4.38
C VAL A 112 13.22 22.09 -5.65
N PRO A 113 12.60 22.60 -6.74
CA PRO A 113 12.57 21.87 -8.00
C PRO A 113 13.99 21.71 -8.57
N SER A 114 14.26 20.54 -9.18
CA SER A 114 15.60 20.15 -9.62
C SER A 114 15.60 19.53 -11.01
N ASN A 115 16.49 20.01 -11.87
CA ASN A 115 16.75 19.41 -13.19
C ASN A 115 17.33 17.98 -13.05
N VAL A 116 18.12 17.73 -12.02
CA VAL A 116 18.69 16.40 -11.75
C VAL A 116 17.60 15.43 -11.34
N ASP A 117 16.63 15.85 -10.52
CA ASP A 117 15.51 14.99 -10.11
C ASP A 117 14.64 14.65 -11.32
N TRP A 118 14.33 15.60 -12.21
CA TRP A 118 13.65 15.32 -13.46
C TRP A 118 14.40 14.32 -14.34
N LEU A 119 15.73 14.44 -14.46
CA LEU A 119 16.56 13.50 -15.23
C LEU A 119 16.57 12.11 -14.61
N LEU A 120 16.71 12.01 -13.29
CA LEU A 120 16.70 10.73 -12.57
C LEU A 120 15.33 10.04 -12.64
N ASN A 121 14.26 10.79 -12.49
CA ASN A 121 12.88 10.30 -12.65
C ASN A 121 12.66 9.76 -14.07
N THR A 122 13.11 10.50 -15.07
CA THR A 122 13.06 10.07 -16.48
C THR A 122 13.91 8.82 -16.71
N GLY A 123 15.12 8.78 -16.14
CA GLY A 123 16.00 7.62 -16.18
C GLY A 123 15.37 6.38 -15.53
N GLY A 124 14.72 6.56 -14.38
CA GLY A 124 13.95 5.50 -13.72
C GLY A 124 12.84 4.96 -14.60
N ALA A 125 12.05 5.85 -15.19
CA ALA A 125 10.98 5.46 -16.11
C ALA A 125 11.51 4.69 -17.33
N LEU A 126 12.63 5.12 -17.91
CA LEU A 126 13.30 4.42 -19.02
C LEU A 126 13.76 3.01 -18.61
N LEU A 127 14.35 2.86 -17.43
CA LEU A 127 14.75 1.56 -16.87
C LEU A 127 13.53 0.65 -16.69
N GLY A 128 12.44 1.17 -16.13
CA GLY A 128 11.18 0.44 -15.97
C GLY A 128 10.58 0.02 -17.31
N ALA A 129 10.58 0.92 -18.30
CA ALA A 129 10.10 0.64 -19.66
C ALA A 129 10.95 -0.45 -20.33
N ALA A 130 12.27 -0.37 -20.22
CA ALA A 130 13.19 -1.38 -20.76
C ALA A 130 12.98 -2.75 -20.11
N LEU A 131 12.77 -2.79 -18.79
CA LEU A 131 12.47 -4.03 -18.07
C LEU A 131 11.14 -4.64 -18.54
N ALA A 132 10.09 -3.83 -18.72
CA ALA A 132 8.81 -4.30 -19.23
C ALA A 132 8.94 -4.88 -20.65
N MET A 133 9.71 -4.25 -21.51
CA MET A 133 10.00 -4.73 -22.86
C MET A 133 10.76 -6.08 -22.83
N GLY A 134 11.82 -6.16 -22.04
CA GLY A 134 12.61 -7.38 -21.88
C GLY A 134 11.77 -8.55 -21.40
N LEU A 135 10.95 -8.35 -20.36
CA LEU A 135 10.03 -9.36 -19.85
C LEU A 135 8.93 -9.73 -20.86
N GLY A 136 8.47 -8.73 -21.65
CA GLY A 136 7.50 -8.94 -22.72
C GLY A 136 8.03 -9.86 -23.82
N HIS A 137 9.24 -9.59 -24.33
CA HIS A 137 9.89 -10.44 -25.34
C HIS A 137 10.24 -11.83 -24.82
N GLY A 138 10.67 -11.93 -23.56
CA GLY A 138 11.01 -13.19 -22.92
C GLY A 138 9.83 -14.11 -22.58
N GLY A 139 8.59 -13.77 -23.00
CA GLY A 139 7.39 -14.57 -22.71
C GLY A 139 6.98 -14.58 -21.24
N ALA A 140 7.53 -13.69 -20.41
CA ALA A 140 7.21 -13.60 -18.99
C ALA A 140 5.73 -13.29 -18.76
N ILE A 141 5.09 -12.57 -19.68
CA ILE A 141 3.63 -12.28 -19.63
C ILE A 141 2.82 -13.57 -19.70
N ALA A 142 3.13 -14.46 -20.64
CA ALA A 142 2.47 -15.73 -20.79
C ALA A 142 2.70 -16.59 -19.54
N ARG A 143 3.96 -16.73 -19.12
CA ARG A 143 4.32 -17.48 -17.90
C ARG A 143 3.61 -16.95 -16.65
N TRP A 144 3.52 -15.62 -16.49
CA TRP A 144 2.76 -15.01 -15.39
C TRP A 144 1.27 -15.30 -15.49
N SER A 145 0.70 -15.22 -16.69
CA SER A 145 -0.72 -15.56 -16.91
C SER A 145 -1.01 -17.00 -16.54
N ASP A 146 -0.17 -17.92 -16.99
CA ASP A 146 -0.29 -19.36 -16.72
C ASP A 146 -0.08 -19.65 -15.23
N PHE A 147 0.93 -19.05 -14.60
CA PHE A 147 1.13 -19.15 -13.16
C PHE A 147 -0.12 -18.67 -12.39
N ARG A 148 -0.61 -17.50 -12.72
CA ARG A 148 -1.79 -16.93 -12.08
C ARG A 148 -3.02 -17.83 -12.23
N GLN A 149 -3.27 -18.40 -13.41
CA GLN A 149 -4.39 -19.29 -13.66
C GLN A 149 -4.26 -20.62 -12.90
N ARG A 150 -3.04 -21.10 -12.68
CA ARG A 150 -2.79 -22.33 -11.90
C ARG A 150 -2.88 -22.12 -10.40
N VAL A 151 -2.54 -20.92 -9.91
CA VAL A 151 -2.43 -20.66 -8.48
C VAL A 151 -3.71 -20.04 -7.91
N PHE A 152 -4.33 -19.14 -8.67
CA PHE A 152 -5.47 -18.37 -8.17
C PHE A 152 -6.76 -18.71 -8.90
N VAL A 153 -7.86 -18.64 -8.16
CA VAL A 153 -9.20 -18.78 -8.75
C VAL A 153 -9.53 -17.61 -9.70
N PRO A 154 -10.49 -17.80 -10.64
CA PRO A 154 -10.97 -16.73 -11.49
C PRO A 154 -11.45 -15.52 -10.67
N ASN A 155 -11.25 -14.32 -11.19
CA ASN A 155 -11.66 -13.05 -10.57
C ASN A 155 -11.04 -12.74 -9.17
N SER A 156 -9.86 -13.32 -8.86
CA SER A 156 -9.09 -13.09 -7.62
C SER A 156 -8.26 -11.79 -7.61
N ARG A 157 -8.43 -10.96 -8.61
CA ARG A 157 -7.59 -9.78 -8.87
C ARG A 157 -7.51 -8.83 -7.68
N GLY A 158 -8.67 -8.44 -7.12
CA GLY A 158 -8.72 -7.53 -5.97
C GLY A 158 -7.98 -8.09 -4.76
N ALA A 159 -8.14 -9.40 -4.47
CA ALA A 159 -7.40 -10.05 -3.39
C ALA A 159 -5.88 -10.00 -3.60
N MET A 160 -5.41 -10.23 -4.83
CA MET A 160 -3.97 -10.17 -5.13
C MET A 160 -3.40 -8.77 -4.88
N VAL A 161 -4.15 -7.72 -5.25
CA VAL A 161 -3.78 -6.32 -4.97
C VAL A 161 -3.77 -6.06 -3.47
N LEU A 162 -4.82 -6.44 -2.76
CA LEU A 162 -4.90 -6.27 -1.30
C LEU A 162 -3.78 -7.02 -0.58
N LEU A 163 -3.47 -8.25 -0.98
CA LEU A 163 -2.37 -9.02 -0.41
C LEU A 163 -1.00 -8.39 -0.69
N ALA A 164 -0.80 -7.82 -1.89
CA ALA A 164 0.43 -7.11 -2.23
C ALA A 164 0.58 -5.78 -1.48
N LEU A 165 -0.54 -5.11 -1.16
CA LEU A 165 -0.56 -3.85 -0.42
C LEU A 165 -0.49 -4.02 1.10
N TRP A 166 -0.70 -5.22 1.63
CA TRP A 166 -0.66 -5.45 3.08
C TRP A 166 0.71 -5.21 3.72
N PRO A 167 1.84 -5.72 3.19
CA PRO A 167 3.15 -5.44 3.76
C PRO A 167 3.51 -3.95 3.79
N PRO A 168 3.37 -3.16 2.71
CA PRO A 168 3.63 -1.73 2.75
C PRO A 168 2.65 -0.95 3.65
N ALA A 169 1.41 -1.43 3.83
CA ALA A 169 0.47 -0.83 4.78
C ALA A 169 0.96 -0.95 6.24
N LEU A 170 1.68 -2.01 6.57
CA LEU A 170 2.26 -2.22 7.89
C LEU A 170 3.52 -1.39 8.17
N LEU A 171 4.09 -0.72 7.17
CA LEU A 171 5.27 0.13 7.38
C LEU A 171 4.92 1.43 8.10
N TYR A 172 3.65 1.84 8.10
CA TYR A 172 3.19 2.95 8.92
C TYR A 172 3.09 2.51 10.40
N PRO A 173 3.62 3.29 11.34
CA PRO A 173 3.56 2.95 12.75
C PRO A 173 2.10 2.88 13.21
N SER A 174 1.74 1.75 13.83
CA SER A 174 0.44 1.51 14.44
C SER A 174 0.59 1.35 15.96
N SER A 175 -0.48 1.62 16.71
CA SER A 175 -0.50 1.45 18.17
C SER A 175 -0.27 0.00 18.60
N LEU A 176 -0.64 -0.96 17.75
CA LEU A 176 -0.45 -2.40 17.96
C LEU A 176 0.22 -3.03 16.75
N PRO A 177 1.15 -3.98 16.92
CA PRO A 177 1.74 -4.73 15.83
C PRO A 177 0.67 -5.37 14.96
N PHE A 178 0.80 -5.23 13.63
CA PHE A 178 -0.14 -5.70 12.61
C PHE A 178 -1.53 -5.02 12.63
N GLY A 179 -1.77 -4.06 13.52
CA GLY A 179 -3.01 -3.29 13.58
C GLY A 179 -3.11 -2.31 12.40
N LEU A 180 -4.16 -2.43 11.60
CA LEU A 180 -4.46 -1.52 10.48
C LEU A 180 -5.88 -0.98 10.63
N GLY A 181 -6.12 0.28 10.21
CA GLY A 181 -7.46 0.87 10.18
C GLY A 181 -7.86 1.61 11.46
N GLN A 182 -6.92 2.03 12.28
CA GLN A 182 -7.17 2.91 13.42
C GLN A 182 -7.41 4.34 12.92
N VAL A 183 -8.66 4.65 12.56
CA VAL A 183 -9.03 5.95 11.98
C VAL A 183 -10.16 6.64 12.73
N TRP A 184 -10.87 5.92 13.63
CA TRP A 184 -12.10 6.44 14.20
C TRP A 184 -11.89 7.73 15.00
N GLN A 185 -10.87 7.78 15.82
CA GLN A 185 -10.51 8.97 16.62
C GLN A 185 -10.25 10.20 15.74
N ARG A 186 -9.56 10.00 14.62
CA ARG A 186 -9.25 11.08 13.67
C ARG A 186 -10.50 11.57 12.94
N VAL A 187 -11.40 10.64 12.61
CA VAL A 187 -12.70 10.96 12.01
C VAL A 187 -13.55 11.75 13.00
N GLU A 188 -13.56 11.36 14.29
CA GLU A 188 -14.26 12.09 15.35
C GLU A 188 -13.73 13.52 15.52
N VAL A 189 -12.41 13.68 15.61
CA VAL A 189 -11.78 15.00 15.70
C VAL A 189 -12.11 15.84 14.48
N TRP A 190 -11.94 15.32 13.28
CA TRP A 190 -12.23 16.02 12.03
C TRP A 190 -13.71 16.40 11.91
N LEU A 191 -14.63 15.50 12.30
CA LEU A 191 -16.07 15.80 12.34
C LEU A 191 -16.37 16.86 13.38
N GLY A 192 -15.73 16.81 14.55
CA GLY A 192 -15.85 17.83 15.59
C GLY A 192 -15.48 19.20 15.08
N GLU A 193 -14.34 19.32 14.43
CA GLU A 193 -13.88 20.58 13.83
C GLU A 193 -14.81 21.05 12.69
N ALA A 194 -15.19 20.15 11.79
CA ALA A 194 -16.03 20.49 10.64
C ALA A 194 -17.46 20.89 11.01
N LEU A 195 -17.98 20.39 12.13
CA LEU A 195 -19.34 20.64 12.59
C LEU A 195 -19.43 21.68 13.73
N ALA A 196 -18.30 22.15 14.28
CA ALA A 196 -18.24 23.02 15.46
C ALA A 196 -19.14 24.26 15.35
N ASP A 197 -19.18 24.88 14.16
CA ASP A 197 -19.95 26.11 13.91
C ASP A 197 -21.30 25.83 13.23
N THR A 198 -21.79 24.60 13.28
CA THR A 198 -23.03 24.17 12.65
C THR A 198 -24.06 23.68 13.67
N PRO A 199 -25.39 23.69 13.37
CA PRO A 199 -26.42 23.11 14.24
C PRO A 199 -26.22 21.60 14.50
N PHE A 200 -25.42 20.93 13.67
CA PHE A 200 -25.14 19.50 13.76
C PHE A 200 -24.07 19.15 14.82
N ALA A 201 -23.40 20.16 15.40
CA ALA A 201 -22.47 19.95 16.52
C ALA A 201 -23.15 19.24 17.71
N ALA A 202 -24.45 19.48 17.91
CA ALA A 202 -25.24 18.85 18.97
C ALA A 202 -25.46 17.33 18.78
N TRP A 203 -25.17 16.78 17.60
CA TRP A 203 -25.24 15.34 17.32
C TRP A 203 -23.96 14.58 17.71
N LEU A 204 -22.88 15.32 17.94
CA LEU A 204 -21.63 14.71 18.38
C LEU A 204 -21.70 14.40 19.89
N PRO A 205 -21.06 13.32 20.34
CA PRO A 205 -20.91 13.03 21.77
C PRO A 205 -20.26 14.22 22.48
N ALA A 206 -20.84 14.63 23.61
CA ALA A 206 -20.29 15.74 24.40
C ALA A 206 -18.90 15.46 24.95
N GLU A 207 -18.61 14.18 25.20
CA GLU A 207 -17.29 13.70 25.61
C GLU A 207 -16.85 12.56 24.67
N PRO A 208 -15.59 12.59 24.18
CA PRO A 208 -15.06 11.46 23.42
C PRO A 208 -15.06 10.21 24.30
N PRO A 209 -15.30 9.00 23.73
CA PRO A 209 -15.29 7.77 24.49
C PRO A 209 -13.95 7.57 25.19
N ALA A 210 -13.98 7.17 26.45
CA ALA A 210 -12.77 6.92 27.23
C ALA A 210 -12.00 5.74 26.59
N LEU A 211 -10.83 6.05 26.04
CA LEU A 211 -9.94 5.07 25.46
C LEU A 211 -9.14 4.37 26.56
N SER A 212 -8.99 3.08 26.47
CA SER A 212 -8.21 2.30 27.43
C SER A 212 -7.19 1.42 26.71
N GLU A 213 -6.03 1.28 27.31
CA GLU A 213 -5.05 0.30 26.84
C GLU A 213 -5.64 -1.11 26.91
N LEU A 214 -5.39 -1.90 25.87
CA LEU A 214 -5.83 -3.30 25.87
C LEU A 214 -5.06 -4.09 26.92
N SER A 215 -5.77 -4.98 27.61
CA SER A 215 -5.14 -5.99 28.44
C SER A 215 -4.20 -6.88 27.61
N ALA A 216 -3.28 -7.59 28.24
CA ALA A 216 -2.38 -8.53 27.56
C ALA A 216 -3.15 -9.54 26.69
N LEU A 217 -4.29 -10.03 27.19
CA LEU A 217 -5.18 -10.91 26.42
C LEU A 217 -5.83 -10.17 25.24
N GLY A 218 -6.33 -8.95 25.46
CA GLY A 218 -6.91 -8.12 24.40
C GLY A 218 -5.91 -7.84 23.27
N THR A 219 -4.67 -7.52 23.62
CA THR A 219 -3.57 -7.35 22.66
C THR A 219 -3.31 -8.64 21.88
N ALA A 220 -3.19 -9.79 22.54
CA ALA A 220 -2.97 -11.07 21.87
C ALA A 220 -4.10 -11.43 20.90
N VAL A 221 -5.35 -11.20 21.31
CA VAL A 221 -6.54 -11.43 20.48
C VAL A 221 -6.56 -10.47 19.27
N CYS A 222 -6.28 -9.19 19.48
CA CYS A 222 -6.23 -8.21 18.39
C CYS A 222 -5.15 -8.56 17.36
N VAL A 223 -3.96 -8.93 17.80
CA VAL A 223 -2.86 -9.38 16.93
C VAL A 223 -3.25 -10.65 16.17
N ALA A 224 -3.85 -11.62 16.86
CA ALA A 224 -4.30 -12.86 16.22
C ALA A 224 -5.30 -12.57 15.10
N PHE A 225 -6.34 -11.79 15.36
CA PHE A 225 -7.34 -11.45 14.35
C PHE A 225 -6.76 -10.61 13.21
N SER A 226 -5.86 -9.66 13.50
CA SER A 226 -5.20 -8.87 12.47
C SER A 226 -4.38 -9.72 11.49
N LEU A 227 -3.72 -10.78 11.96
CA LEU A 227 -2.98 -11.74 11.14
C LEU A 227 -3.89 -12.72 10.39
N LEU A 228 -5.05 -13.09 10.96
CA LEU A 228 -6.03 -13.95 10.29
C LEU A 228 -6.54 -13.33 8.98
N VAL A 229 -6.75 -12.01 8.95
CA VAL A 229 -7.38 -11.32 7.81
C VAL A 229 -6.63 -11.54 6.49
N PRO A 230 -5.35 -11.17 6.32
CA PRO A 230 -4.64 -11.33 5.05
C PRO A 230 -4.44 -12.81 4.69
N CYS A 231 -4.25 -13.69 5.66
CA CYS A 231 -4.04 -15.09 5.38
C CYS A 231 -5.33 -15.79 4.91
N LEU A 232 -6.47 -15.53 5.57
CA LEU A 232 -7.77 -16.03 5.13
C LEU A 232 -8.20 -15.45 3.79
N LEU A 233 -7.85 -14.18 3.48
CA LEU A 233 -8.02 -13.61 2.15
C LEU A 233 -7.25 -14.42 1.09
N GLY A 234 -6.02 -14.81 1.38
CA GLY A 234 -5.22 -15.71 0.54
C GLY A 234 -5.90 -17.07 0.37
N TYR A 235 -6.38 -17.70 1.45
CA TYR A 235 -7.07 -19.00 1.38
C TYR A 235 -8.33 -18.95 0.55
N ALA A 236 -9.07 -17.84 0.58
CA ALA A 236 -10.28 -17.66 -0.20
C ALA A 236 -10.02 -17.60 -1.72
N VAL A 237 -8.79 -17.28 -2.15
CA VAL A 237 -8.45 -17.11 -3.57
C VAL A 237 -7.43 -18.11 -4.12
N LEU A 238 -6.79 -18.91 -3.27
CA LEU A 238 -5.89 -19.98 -3.70
C LEU A 238 -6.66 -21.22 -4.14
N ALA A 239 -6.19 -21.85 -5.22
CA ALA A 239 -6.92 -22.93 -5.88
C ALA A 239 -6.86 -24.26 -5.13
N THR A 240 -5.71 -24.61 -4.54
CA THR A 240 -5.44 -25.92 -3.95
C THR A 240 -4.94 -25.86 -2.50
N LEU A 241 -5.16 -26.94 -1.75
CA LEU A 241 -4.66 -27.08 -0.38
C LEU A 241 -3.14 -26.96 -0.30
N ARG A 242 -2.41 -27.57 -1.25
CA ARG A 242 -0.95 -27.46 -1.31
C ARG A 242 -0.48 -26.00 -1.39
N GLN A 243 -1.17 -25.18 -2.19
CA GLN A 243 -0.85 -23.76 -2.32
C GLN A 243 -1.14 -22.99 -1.04
N ARG A 244 -2.22 -23.35 -0.31
CA ARG A 244 -2.54 -22.74 1.01
C ARG A 244 -1.50 -23.07 2.05
N VAL A 245 -0.96 -24.31 2.06
CA VAL A 245 0.12 -24.71 2.97
C VAL A 245 1.39 -23.89 2.70
N TRP A 246 1.82 -23.81 1.44
CA TRP A 246 2.98 -22.99 1.09
C TRP A 246 2.77 -21.51 1.39
N TYR A 247 1.56 -21.00 1.10
CA TYR A 247 1.21 -19.62 1.41
C TYR A 247 1.24 -19.35 2.91
N TRP A 248 0.74 -20.25 3.75
CA TRP A 248 0.80 -20.16 5.20
C TRP A 248 2.24 -20.08 5.70
N LEU A 249 3.13 -20.95 5.22
CA LEU A 249 4.55 -20.92 5.57
C LEU A 249 5.21 -19.59 5.21
N PHE A 250 5.05 -19.15 3.96
CA PHE A 250 5.59 -17.87 3.50
C PHE A 250 4.96 -16.68 4.23
N PHE A 251 3.68 -16.76 4.55
CA PHE A 251 2.99 -15.72 5.30
C PHE A 251 3.53 -15.58 6.72
N CYS A 252 3.74 -16.66 7.46
CA CYS A 252 4.31 -16.61 8.81
C CYS A 252 5.72 -15.99 8.81
N VAL A 253 6.59 -16.41 7.88
CA VAL A 253 7.95 -15.84 7.74
C VAL A 253 7.87 -14.37 7.30
N GLY A 254 7.01 -14.07 6.33
CA GLY A 254 6.83 -12.71 5.81
C GLY A 254 6.28 -11.74 6.85
N ALA A 255 5.28 -12.15 7.63
CA ALA A 255 4.72 -11.36 8.71
C ALA A 255 5.78 -11.04 9.78
N PHE A 256 6.57 -12.03 10.18
CA PHE A 256 7.69 -11.83 11.09
C PHE A 256 8.71 -10.82 10.53
N GLY A 257 9.11 -10.99 9.27
CA GLY A 257 10.06 -10.08 8.61
C GLY A 257 9.52 -8.65 8.48
N VAL A 258 8.26 -8.49 8.06
CA VAL A 258 7.62 -7.16 7.92
C VAL A 258 7.47 -6.49 9.28
N GLY A 259 7.12 -7.22 10.34
CA GLY A 259 7.07 -6.70 11.72
C GLY A 259 8.43 -6.14 12.15
N GLY A 260 9.52 -6.86 11.88
CA GLY A 260 10.88 -6.39 12.17
C GLY A 260 11.27 -5.15 11.36
N VAL A 261 10.96 -5.12 10.06
CA VAL A 261 11.22 -3.95 9.20
C VAL A 261 10.39 -2.75 9.66
N SER A 262 9.11 -2.92 9.94
CA SER A 262 8.23 -1.85 10.43
C SER A 262 8.74 -1.27 11.74
N ALA A 263 9.08 -2.12 12.72
CA ALA A 263 9.63 -1.65 14.00
C ALA A 263 11.01 -0.99 13.83
N GLY A 264 11.87 -1.55 12.98
CA GLY A 264 13.18 -0.97 12.69
C GLY A 264 13.12 0.40 12.02
N LEU A 265 12.14 0.59 11.13
CA LEU A 265 11.87 1.89 10.53
C LEU A 265 11.25 2.88 11.52
N THR A 266 10.38 2.42 12.42
CA THR A 266 9.68 3.27 13.39
C THR A 266 10.56 3.68 14.56
N TYR A 267 11.28 2.73 15.16
CA TYR A 267 12.02 2.92 16.42
C TYR A 267 13.54 2.84 16.24
N GLY A 268 14.01 2.72 15.00
CA GLY A 268 15.42 2.54 14.65
C GLY A 268 15.87 1.06 14.62
N PRO A 269 16.96 0.76 13.89
CA PRO A 269 17.42 -0.61 13.64
C PRO A 269 17.74 -1.40 14.92
N ALA A 270 18.20 -0.71 15.98
CA ALA A 270 18.49 -1.32 17.28
C ALA A 270 17.22 -1.90 17.95
N HIS A 271 16.04 -1.39 17.61
CA HIS A 271 14.76 -1.78 18.20
C HIS A 271 13.87 -2.58 17.22
N ALA A 272 14.43 -3.10 16.15
CA ALA A 272 13.70 -3.85 15.13
C ALA A 272 12.92 -5.05 15.68
N TRP A 273 13.29 -5.58 16.82
CA TRP A 273 12.64 -6.73 17.48
C TRP A 273 11.88 -6.36 18.76
N ALA A 274 11.81 -5.08 19.11
CA ALA A 274 11.11 -4.62 20.34
C ALA A 274 9.59 -4.92 20.34
N TRP A 275 9.02 -5.13 19.14
CA TRP A 275 7.61 -5.50 19.00
C TRP A 275 7.27 -6.92 19.47
N LEU A 276 8.27 -7.78 19.71
CA LEU A 276 8.10 -9.17 20.17
C LEU A 276 7.78 -9.27 21.68
N ALA A 277 6.79 -8.49 22.12
CA ALA A 277 6.28 -8.62 23.48
C ALA A 277 5.56 -9.97 23.65
N PRO A 278 5.53 -10.58 24.86
CA PRO A 278 4.94 -11.91 25.10
C PRO A 278 3.51 -12.04 24.58
N GLN A 279 2.67 -11.02 24.77
CA GLN A 279 1.29 -11.00 24.28
C GLN A 279 1.20 -10.98 22.74
N VAL A 280 2.13 -10.31 22.07
CA VAL A 280 2.19 -10.27 20.60
C VAL A 280 2.62 -11.62 20.04
N VAL A 281 3.62 -12.24 20.66
CA VAL A 281 4.07 -13.59 20.32
C VAL A 281 2.94 -14.60 20.53
N ALA A 282 2.24 -14.52 21.66
CA ALA A 282 1.09 -15.39 21.93
C ALA A 282 -0.01 -15.23 20.87
N GLY A 283 -0.35 -13.99 20.49
CA GLY A 283 -1.30 -13.71 19.41
C GLY A 283 -0.84 -14.25 18.06
N GLY A 284 0.44 -14.08 17.72
CA GLY A 284 1.03 -14.63 16.50
C GLY A 284 0.99 -16.16 16.43
N VAL A 285 1.32 -16.83 17.51
CA VAL A 285 1.24 -18.30 17.62
C VAL A 285 -0.22 -18.76 17.51
N ALA A 286 -1.14 -18.11 18.21
CA ALA A 286 -2.57 -18.41 18.12
C ALA A 286 -3.09 -18.26 16.69
N ALA A 287 -2.71 -17.16 16.00
CA ALA A 287 -3.05 -16.97 14.58
C ALA A 287 -2.50 -18.09 13.70
N ALA A 288 -1.23 -18.47 13.88
CA ALA A 288 -0.60 -19.52 13.08
C ALA A 288 -1.32 -20.87 13.25
N VAL A 289 -1.68 -21.23 14.48
CA VAL A 289 -2.44 -22.45 14.79
C VAL A 289 -3.85 -22.40 14.20
N LEU A 290 -4.58 -21.31 14.41
CA LEU A 290 -5.94 -21.15 13.84
C LEU A 290 -5.92 -21.22 12.31
N LEU A 291 -4.93 -20.63 11.68
CA LEU A 291 -4.76 -20.68 10.23
C LEU A 291 -4.45 -22.09 9.73
N LEU A 292 -3.69 -22.89 10.46
CA LEU A 292 -3.49 -24.31 10.15
C LEU A 292 -4.82 -25.08 10.17
N LEU A 293 -5.65 -24.84 11.19
CA LEU A 293 -6.97 -25.46 11.28
C LEU A 293 -7.92 -25.00 10.14
N CYS A 294 -7.72 -23.80 9.62
CA CYS A 294 -8.51 -23.23 8.52
C CYS A 294 -8.07 -23.69 7.11
N LEU A 295 -6.96 -24.41 6.95
CA LEU A 295 -6.41 -24.81 5.64
C LEU A 295 -7.43 -25.53 4.74
N GLY A 296 -8.21 -26.43 5.30
CA GLY A 296 -9.21 -27.25 4.58
C GLY A 296 -10.56 -26.58 4.38
N LEU A 297 -10.79 -25.39 4.93
CA LEU A 297 -12.10 -24.76 4.89
C LEU A 297 -12.48 -24.33 3.46
N PRO A 298 -13.80 -24.35 3.14
CA PRO A 298 -14.33 -23.79 1.90
C PRO A 298 -13.98 -22.31 1.75
N ARG A 299 -13.80 -21.84 0.51
CA ARG A 299 -13.42 -20.46 0.21
C ARG A 299 -14.37 -19.43 0.82
N ARG A 300 -15.66 -19.70 0.74
CA ARG A 300 -16.70 -18.83 1.30
C ARG A 300 -16.60 -18.75 2.83
N THR A 301 -16.35 -19.87 3.48
CA THR A 301 -16.12 -19.90 4.95
C THR A 301 -14.88 -19.09 5.31
N CYS A 302 -13.77 -19.21 4.54
CA CYS A 302 -12.59 -18.37 4.76
C CYS A 302 -12.93 -16.88 4.61
N ALA A 303 -13.73 -16.49 3.61
CA ALA A 303 -14.13 -15.10 3.43
C ALA A 303 -15.01 -14.59 4.60
N VAL A 304 -15.93 -15.39 5.10
CA VAL A 304 -16.78 -15.03 6.26
C VAL A 304 -15.94 -14.90 7.52
N LEU A 305 -15.05 -15.87 7.81
CA LEU A 305 -14.14 -15.81 8.95
C LEU A 305 -13.20 -14.62 8.87
N MET A 306 -12.71 -14.28 7.68
CA MET A 306 -11.93 -13.07 7.44
C MET A 306 -12.71 -11.81 7.80
N LEU A 307 -13.96 -11.69 7.39
CA LEU A 307 -14.81 -10.54 7.71
C LEU A 307 -15.06 -10.43 9.22
N LEU A 308 -15.30 -11.54 9.90
CA LEU A 308 -15.45 -11.57 11.35
C LEU A 308 -14.15 -11.16 12.05
N ALA A 309 -13.01 -11.73 11.64
CA ALA A 309 -11.71 -11.37 12.18
C ALA A 309 -11.41 -9.87 11.99
N LEU A 310 -11.74 -9.34 10.81
CA LEU A 310 -11.56 -7.93 10.50
C LEU A 310 -12.46 -7.03 11.37
N ALA A 311 -13.72 -7.36 11.54
CA ALA A 311 -14.64 -6.61 12.39
C ALA A 311 -14.17 -6.58 13.85
N PHE A 312 -13.74 -7.73 14.39
CA PHE A 312 -13.21 -7.81 15.75
C PHE A 312 -11.89 -7.04 15.91
N SER A 313 -10.95 -7.19 14.99
CA SER A 313 -9.67 -6.46 15.06
C SER A 313 -9.86 -4.95 14.96
N LEU A 314 -10.73 -4.47 14.07
CA LEU A 314 -11.07 -3.05 13.96
C LEU A 314 -11.76 -2.53 15.22
N GLY A 315 -12.71 -3.30 15.78
CA GLY A 315 -13.40 -2.94 17.01
C GLY A 315 -12.44 -2.77 18.18
N LEU A 316 -11.54 -3.72 18.40
CA LEU A 316 -10.53 -3.65 19.46
C LEU A 316 -9.53 -2.53 19.23
N LEU A 317 -9.01 -2.39 18.01
CA LEU A 317 -7.99 -1.41 17.66
C LEU A 317 -8.50 0.02 17.84
N ASN A 318 -9.74 0.31 17.43
CA ASN A 318 -10.30 1.67 17.52
C ASN A 318 -10.77 2.04 18.94
N GLN A 319 -10.76 1.11 19.91
CA GLN A 319 -10.96 1.40 21.34
C GLN A 319 -9.65 1.72 22.07
N THR A 320 -8.52 1.56 21.38
CA THR A 320 -7.18 1.73 21.97
C THR A 320 -6.67 3.15 21.68
N PRO A 321 -6.05 3.83 22.66
CA PRO A 321 -5.42 5.12 22.39
C PRO A 321 -4.28 4.99 21.38
N ASP A 322 -4.00 6.05 20.66
CA ASP A 322 -2.80 6.13 19.82
C ASP A 322 -1.56 5.96 20.71
N SER A 323 -0.53 5.32 20.17
CA SER A 323 0.71 5.12 20.92
C SER A 323 1.31 6.48 21.30
N PRO A 324 1.70 6.72 22.56
CA PRO A 324 2.36 7.96 22.98
C PRO A 324 3.66 8.27 22.20
N TYR A 325 4.28 7.21 21.67
CA TYR A 325 5.47 7.32 20.82
C TYR A 325 5.15 7.64 19.37
N LEU A 326 3.87 7.58 18.97
CA LEU A 326 3.46 7.84 17.59
C LEU A 326 3.75 9.29 17.20
N ASP A 327 3.41 10.25 18.06
CA ASP A 327 3.61 11.67 17.79
C ASP A 327 5.12 12.01 17.72
N GLN A 328 5.93 11.42 18.59
CA GLN A 328 7.39 11.58 18.55
C GLN A 328 7.99 10.92 17.31
N SER A 329 7.52 9.73 16.96
CA SER A 329 7.93 9.05 15.74
C SER A 329 7.50 9.83 14.50
N LEU A 330 6.29 10.36 14.45
CA LEU A 330 5.81 11.21 13.36
C LEU A 330 6.67 12.47 13.22
N GLN A 331 7.00 13.16 14.31
CA GLN A 331 7.87 14.34 14.27
C GLN A 331 9.27 14.00 13.77
N LEU A 332 9.88 12.89 14.24
CA LEU A 332 11.18 12.42 13.77
C LEU A 332 11.15 12.04 12.28
N TRP A 333 10.04 11.56 11.82
CA TRP A 333 9.87 11.18 10.42
C TRP A 333 9.51 12.39 9.57
N GLU A 334 8.71 13.33 10.00
CA GLU A 334 8.45 14.60 9.31
C GLU A 334 9.73 15.39 9.08
N GLN A 335 10.70 15.28 9.98
CA GLN A 335 12.03 15.86 9.86
C GLN A 335 13.00 15.02 9.02
N SER A 336 12.65 13.78 8.70
CA SER A 336 13.50 12.88 7.92
C SER A 336 13.25 13.03 6.41
N ARG A 337 14.29 12.74 5.59
CA ARG A 337 14.19 12.73 4.13
C ARG A 337 13.19 11.72 3.56
N TYR A 338 12.71 10.79 4.39
CA TYR A 338 11.76 9.75 4.01
C TYR A 338 10.30 10.12 4.30
N SER A 339 10.02 11.34 4.72
CA SER A 339 8.69 11.83 5.07
C SER A 339 7.62 11.59 3.98
N HIS A 340 8.03 11.52 2.72
CA HIS A 340 7.13 11.35 1.58
C HIS A 340 6.50 9.96 1.46
N PHE A 341 7.19 8.92 1.93
CA PHE A 341 6.65 7.55 1.92
C PHE A 341 5.69 7.29 3.09
N HIS A 342 5.76 8.13 4.12
CA HIS A 342 4.86 8.02 5.28
C HIS A 342 3.40 8.21 4.93
N GLY A 343 3.07 9.28 4.28
CA GLY A 343 1.70 9.58 3.92
C GLY A 343 1.05 8.45 3.12
N LEU A 344 1.84 7.76 2.30
CA LEU A 344 1.36 6.62 1.53
C LEU A 344 1.10 5.40 2.40
N SER A 345 2.08 5.02 3.23
CA SER A 345 1.90 3.91 4.18
C SER A 345 0.77 4.21 5.15
N GLN A 346 0.61 5.47 5.56
CA GLN A 346 -0.49 5.94 6.40
C GLN A 346 -1.84 5.71 5.72
N TRP A 347 -2.02 6.22 4.50
CA TRP A 347 -3.26 6.02 3.75
C TRP A 347 -3.53 4.54 3.47
N LEU A 348 -2.49 3.77 3.15
CA LEU A 348 -2.62 2.32 3.00
C LEU A 348 -3.00 1.66 4.32
N GLY A 349 -2.35 2.01 5.44
CA GLY A 349 -2.66 1.49 6.76
C GLY A 349 -4.09 1.78 7.19
N TRP A 350 -4.61 2.96 6.85
CA TRP A 350 -5.98 3.36 7.15
C TRP A 350 -7.01 2.71 6.25
N LEU A 351 -6.78 2.70 4.93
CA LEU A 351 -7.79 2.30 3.95
C LEU A 351 -7.80 0.79 3.68
N TRP A 352 -6.67 0.10 3.85
CA TRP A 352 -6.55 -1.31 3.52
C TRP A 352 -7.62 -2.21 4.17
N PRO A 353 -7.94 -2.08 5.47
CA PRO A 353 -8.96 -2.90 6.10
C PRO A 353 -10.36 -2.66 5.51
N TYR A 354 -10.71 -1.41 5.24
CA TYR A 354 -12.02 -1.07 4.69
C TYR A 354 -12.18 -1.53 3.24
N LEU A 355 -11.11 -1.44 2.44
CA LEU A 355 -11.08 -2.02 1.09
C LEU A 355 -11.18 -3.55 1.15
N THR A 356 -10.52 -4.17 2.15
CA THR A 356 -10.60 -5.62 2.38
C THR A 356 -11.98 -6.02 2.84
N LEU A 357 -12.65 -5.21 3.67
CA LEU A 357 -14.04 -5.40 4.08
C LEU A 357 -14.97 -5.40 2.85
N ALA A 358 -14.91 -4.35 2.03
CA ALA A 358 -15.74 -4.23 0.83
C ALA A 358 -15.53 -5.39 -0.15
N TYR A 359 -14.25 -5.77 -0.38
CA TYR A 359 -13.92 -6.91 -1.22
C TYR A 359 -14.39 -8.24 -0.63
N GLY A 360 -14.24 -8.43 0.68
CA GLY A 360 -14.66 -9.62 1.41
C GLY A 360 -16.18 -9.84 1.36
N VAL A 361 -16.97 -8.77 1.53
CA VAL A 361 -18.43 -8.82 1.36
C VAL A 361 -18.79 -9.25 -0.05
N ALA A 362 -18.15 -8.63 -1.06
CA ALA A 362 -18.35 -9.03 -2.46
C ALA A 362 -17.94 -10.49 -2.74
N LEU A 363 -16.89 -10.99 -2.05
CA LEU A 363 -16.44 -12.37 -2.19
C LEU A 363 -17.40 -13.36 -1.50
N ALA A 364 -17.85 -13.06 -0.29
CA ALA A 364 -18.78 -13.90 0.47
C ALA A 364 -20.20 -13.97 -0.17
N SER A 365 -20.62 -12.90 -0.86
CA SER A 365 -21.93 -12.83 -1.55
C SER A 365 -21.96 -13.58 -2.88
N ARG A 366 -20.82 -13.91 -3.47
CA ARG A 366 -20.78 -14.69 -4.73
C ARG A 366 -21.30 -16.10 -4.48
N ARG A 367 -22.33 -16.49 -5.21
CA ARG A 367 -22.76 -17.88 -5.24
C ARG A 367 -21.75 -18.69 -6.06
N ASP A 368 -21.17 -19.72 -5.44
CA ASP A 368 -20.42 -20.73 -6.20
C ASP A 368 -21.40 -21.32 -7.24
N ARG A 369 -21.18 -21.01 -8.52
CA ARG A 369 -21.90 -21.74 -9.57
C ARG A 369 -21.35 -23.17 -9.54
N PRO A 370 -22.19 -24.17 -9.33
CA PRO A 370 -21.74 -25.54 -9.47
C PRO A 370 -21.25 -25.73 -10.91
N HIS A 371 -20.08 -26.34 -11.03
CA HIS A 371 -19.50 -26.77 -12.30
C HIS A 371 -20.20 -28.02 -12.79
#